data_6873d483857c456dc8f6f26fc5d07bc1
#
_entry.id   6873d483857c456dc8f6f26fc5d07bc1
#
_cell.length_a   1.000
_cell.length_b   1.000
_cell.length_c   1.000
_cell.angle_alpha   90.00
_cell.angle_beta   90.00
_cell.angle_gamma   90.00
#
_symmetry.space_group_name_H-M   'P 1'
#
loop_
_entity.id
_entity.type
_entity.pdbx_description
1 polymer ?
#
loop_
_entity_poly.entity_id
_entity_poly.type
_entity_poly.pdbx_seq_one_letter_code
_entity_poly.pdbx_strand_id
1 'polypeptide(L)'
;MRRRITEILLYCLLLSLVFGGISVQAEENRKESAEGRILFISSYNYGWDTVQSQIEGIQAGVSDEAVVDYEFMDTKRVSDETSEQLFYEGLKYRLSKVAPYDVIILGDDAALLFAQKYREELFAEIPLVYEGVNNEQLAYEMSEDPLITGVIEKLSVEKNIVFAKTLLPDAKKVVAILDDSVTGRTIREQFFACEEKFPELTFSEINASELGTVQLE
;
A
#
# COMPACT_ATOMS: atom_id res chain seq x y z
N MET A 1 48.14 -14.88 49.63
CA MET A 1 48.07 -14.72 48.16
C MET A 1 47.05 -15.65 47.50
N ARG A 2 47.01 -16.95 47.80
CA ARG A 2 46.04 -17.89 47.21
C ARG A 2 44.55 -17.53 47.48
N ARG A 3 44.17 -17.05 48.66
CA ARG A 3 42.77 -16.75 48.98
C ARG A 3 42.18 -15.59 48.17
N ARG A 4 42.97 -14.55 47.84
CA ARG A 4 42.53 -13.42 47.00
C ARG A 4 42.33 -13.84 45.53
N ILE A 5 43.13 -14.78 45.02
CA ILE A 5 43.00 -15.26 43.65
C ILE A 5 41.74 -16.09 43.51
N THR A 6 41.36 -16.86 44.51
CA THR A 6 40.10 -17.65 44.49
C THR A 6 38.88 -16.76 44.54
N GLU A 7 38.91 -15.64 45.28
CA GLU A 7 37.82 -14.68 45.38
C GLU A 7 37.65 -13.91 44.04
N ILE A 8 38.73 -13.55 43.36
CA ILE A 8 38.69 -12.89 42.04
C ILE A 8 38.16 -13.85 40.98
N LEU A 9 38.56 -15.11 40.98
CA LEU A 9 38.05 -16.12 40.02
C LEU A 9 36.57 -16.42 40.25
N LEU A 10 36.10 -16.42 41.50
CA LEU A 10 34.69 -16.57 41.82
C LEU A 10 33.85 -15.38 41.36
N TYR A 11 34.39 -14.15 41.48
CA TYR A 11 33.72 -12.93 41.00
C TYR A 11 33.64 -12.86 39.48
N CYS A 12 34.70 -13.28 38.77
CA CYS A 12 34.67 -13.37 37.30
C CYS A 12 33.72 -14.42 36.81
N LEU A 13 33.61 -15.57 37.50
CA LEU A 13 32.64 -16.63 37.16
C LEU A 13 31.19 -16.16 37.37
N LEU A 14 30.91 -15.44 38.47
CA LEU A 14 29.59 -14.86 38.73
C LEU A 14 29.22 -13.77 37.70
N LEU A 15 30.17 -12.92 37.31
CA LEU A 15 29.97 -11.92 36.26
C LEU A 15 29.66 -12.57 34.91
N SER A 16 30.37 -13.64 34.53
CA SER A 16 30.11 -14.35 33.27
C SER A 16 28.74 -15.03 33.22
N LEU A 17 28.23 -15.50 34.35
CA LEU A 17 26.87 -16.06 34.44
C LEU A 17 25.77 -15.00 34.30
N VAL A 18 26.01 -13.79 34.83
CA VAL A 18 25.04 -12.68 34.71
C VAL A 18 25.02 -12.13 33.29
N PHE A 19 26.18 -11.94 32.66
CA PHE A 19 26.25 -11.47 31.26
C PHE A 19 25.85 -12.53 30.26
N GLY A 20 26.13 -13.80 30.52
CA GLY A 20 25.67 -14.92 29.66
C GLY A 20 24.15 -15.08 29.66
N GLY A 21 23.49 -14.85 30.81
CA GLY A 21 22.03 -14.87 30.92
C GLY A 21 21.35 -13.74 30.14
N ILE A 22 21.93 -12.54 30.12
CA ILE A 22 21.39 -11.39 29.38
C ILE A 22 21.49 -11.62 27.86
N SER A 23 22.56 -12.22 27.38
CA SER A 23 22.73 -12.50 25.94
C SER A 23 21.77 -13.61 25.47
N VAL A 24 21.53 -14.63 26.26
CA VAL A 24 20.56 -15.71 25.92
C VAL A 24 19.12 -15.18 25.91
N GLN A 25 18.78 -14.31 26.86
CA GLN A 25 17.44 -13.71 26.93
C GLN A 25 17.17 -12.75 25.76
N ALA A 26 18.22 -12.02 25.30
CA ALA A 26 18.13 -11.14 24.12
C ALA A 26 18.02 -11.92 22.80
N GLU A 27 18.63 -13.12 22.74
CA GLU A 27 18.58 -13.99 21.56
C GLU A 27 17.29 -14.81 21.54
N GLU A 28 16.75 -15.18 22.68
CA GLU A 28 15.45 -15.84 22.80
C GLU A 28 14.28 -14.88 22.50
N ASN A 29 14.33 -13.65 22.96
CA ASN A 29 13.40 -12.59 22.55
C ASN A 29 13.52 -12.22 21.06
N ARG A 30 14.69 -12.40 20.46
CA ARG A 30 14.89 -12.19 19.02
C ARG A 30 14.35 -13.35 18.18
N LYS A 31 14.30 -14.57 18.74
CA LYS A 31 13.70 -15.75 18.09
C LYS A 31 12.18 -15.79 18.22
N GLU A 32 11.61 -15.25 19.32
CA GLU A 32 10.16 -15.08 19.46
C GLU A 32 9.57 -13.95 18.58
N SER A 33 10.42 -13.06 18.03
CA SER A 33 10.01 -12.01 17.09
C SER A 33 10.32 -12.36 15.61
N ALA A 34 10.50 -13.63 15.28
CA ALA A 34 10.80 -14.06 13.90
C ALA A 34 9.56 -14.24 13.01
N GLU A 35 8.38 -13.92 13.52
CA GLU A 35 7.18 -13.77 12.72
C GLU A 35 7.22 -12.40 12.07
N GLY A 36 7.43 -12.35 10.73
CA GLY A 36 7.41 -11.10 9.97
C GLY A 36 6.06 -10.40 10.17
N ARG A 37 6.09 -9.11 10.50
CA ARG A 37 4.88 -8.30 10.68
C ARG A 37 4.64 -7.45 9.45
N ILE A 38 3.48 -7.59 8.85
CA ILE A 38 3.08 -6.93 7.62
C ILE A 38 1.85 -6.07 7.91
N LEU A 39 1.85 -4.83 7.43
CA LEU A 39 0.66 -4.01 7.41
C LEU A 39 0.21 -3.85 5.95
N PHE A 40 -1.01 -4.25 5.66
CA PHE A 40 -1.65 -3.92 4.39
C PHE A 40 -2.57 -2.70 4.56
N ILE A 41 -2.30 -1.64 3.81
CA ILE A 41 -3.14 -0.44 3.74
C ILE A 41 -3.83 -0.44 2.38
N SER A 42 -5.15 -0.65 2.36
CA SER A 42 -5.94 -0.61 1.14
C SER A 42 -6.58 0.76 0.94
N SER A 43 -6.57 1.25 -0.30
CA SER A 43 -7.33 2.44 -0.70
C SER A 43 -8.84 2.27 -0.49
N TYR A 44 -9.34 1.04 -0.56
CA TYR A 44 -10.77 0.73 -0.53
C TYR A 44 -11.17 -0.02 0.73
N ASN A 45 -12.46 -0.24 0.95
CA ASN A 45 -12.96 -1.03 2.07
C ASN A 45 -12.90 -2.53 1.76
N TYR A 46 -12.95 -3.34 2.82
CA TYR A 46 -12.91 -4.81 2.72
C TYR A 46 -13.97 -5.42 1.79
N GLY A 47 -15.14 -4.79 1.64
CA GLY A 47 -16.21 -5.27 0.78
C GLY A 47 -16.05 -4.96 -0.71
N TRP A 48 -14.96 -4.29 -1.10
CA TRP A 48 -14.66 -4.03 -2.50
C TRP A 48 -14.06 -5.26 -3.16
N ASP A 49 -14.55 -5.63 -4.35
CA ASP A 49 -14.23 -6.92 -4.99
C ASP A 49 -12.72 -7.16 -5.17
N THR A 50 -11.96 -6.13 -5.55
CA THR A 50 -10.51 -6.26 -5.76
C THR A 50 -9.75 -6.50 -4.45
N VAL A 51 -10.21 -5.95 -3.34
CA VAL A 51 -9.53 -6.02 -2.04
C VAL A 51 -9.47 -7.45 -1.51
N GLN A 52 -10.52 -8.24 -1.72
CA GLN A 52 -10.50 -9.64 -1.29
C GLN A 52 -9.44 -10.45 -2.06
N SER A 53 -9.33 -10.24 -3.37
CA SER A 53 -8.31 -10.88 -4.18
C SER A 53 -6.88 -10.42 -3.80
N GLN A 54 -6.70 -9.15 -3.44
CA GLN A 54 -5.43 -8.62 -2.92
C GLN A 54 -5.06 -9.31 -1.60
N ILE A 55 -5.99 -9.41 -0.66
CA ILE A 55 -5.78 -10.10 0.63
C ILE A 55 -5.44 -11.58 0.42
N GLU A 56 -6.17 -12.29 -0.45
CA GLU A 56 -5.89 -13.68 -0.78
C GLU A 56 -4.50 -13.84 -1.40
N GLY A 57 -4.10 -12.91 -2.30
CA GLY A 57 -2.76 -12.89 -2.90
C GLY A 57 -1.65 -12.67 -1.88
N ILE A 58 -1.83 -11.74 -0.95
CA ILE A 58 -0.90 -11.48 0.15
C ILE A 58 -0.77 -12.72 1.04
N GLN A 59 -1.90 -13.30 1.48
CA GLN A 59 -1.90 -14.49 2.33
C GLN A 59 -1.26 -15.70 1.65
N ALA A 60 -1.43 -15.85 0.34
CA ALA A 60 -0.79 -16.93 -0.41
C ALA A 60 0.72 -16.72 -0.64
N GLY A 61 1.18 -15.44 -0.59
CA GLY A 61 2.57 -15.07 -0.86
C GLY A 61 3.46 -14.97 0.38
N VAL A 62 2.88 -14.89 1.58
CA VAL A 62 3.64 -14.79 2.84
C VAL A 62 3.72 -16.15 3.55
N SER A 63 4.65 -16.28 4.51
CA SER A 63 4.74 -17.50 5.30
C SER A 63 3.54 -17.63 6.25
N ASP A 64 3.21 -18.86 6.64
CA ASP A 64 2.14 -19.16 7.62
C ASP A 64 2.45 -18.56 9.02
N GLU A 65 3.70 -18.19 9.27
CA GLU A 65 4.16 -17.57 10.52
C GLU A 65 4.07 -16.04 10.50
N ALA A 66 3.81 -15.43 9.34
CA ALA A 66 3.71 -13.97 9.23
C ALA A 66 2.37 -13.44 9.79
N VAL A 67 2.44 -12.36 10.53
CA VAL A 67 1.27 -11.64 11.01
C VAL A 67 0.92 -10.52 10.04
N VAL A 68 -0.27 -10.54 9.45
CA VAL A 68 -0.75 -9.52 8.54
C VAL A 68 -1.89 -8.74 9.19
N ASP A 69 -1.67 -7.45 9.43
CA ASP A 69 -2.69 -6.51 9.88
C ASP A 69 -3.25 -5.72 8.68
N TYR A 70 -4.50 -5.29 8.76
CA TYR A 70 -5.22 -4.66 7.65
C TYR A 70 -5.81 -3.32 8.04
N GLU A 71 -5.62 -2.30 7.20
CA GLU A 71 -6.17 -0.96 7.34
C GLU A 71 -6.86 -0.55 6.03
N PHE A 72 -8.04 0.06 6.12
CA PHE A 72 -8.88 0.39 4.98
C PHE A 72 -9.21 1.88 4.97
N MET A 73 -8.84 2.60 3.90
CA MET A 73 -9.11 4.04 3.74
C MET A 73 -10.55 4.33 3.30
N ASP A 74 -11.19 3.37 2.63
CA ASP A 74 -12.58 3.47 2.11
C ASP A 74 -12.83 4.65 1.15
N THR A 75 -11.86 4.95 0.31
CA THR A 75 -11.88 6.15 -0.55
C THR A 75 -12.92 6.11 -1.67
N LYS A 76 -13.54 4.96 -1.95
CA LYS A 76 -14.69 4.88 -2.88
C LYS A 76 -15.99 5.43 -2.27
N ARG A 77 -16.11 5.46 -0.94
CA ARG A 77 -17.26 6.03 -0.24
C ARG A 77 -17.01 7.45 0.22
N VAL A 78 -15.82 7.73 0.75
CA VAL A 78 -15.46 9.05 1.24
C VAL A 78 -13.97 9.30 0.94
N SER A 79 -13.67 10.33 0.14
CA SER A 79 -12.30 10.65 -0.31
C SER A 79 -11.94 12.13 -0.14
N ASP A 80 -12.54 12.80 0.85
CA ASP A 80 -12.21 14.19 1.16
C ASP A 80 -11.01 14.30 2.13
N GLU A 81 -10.50 15.51 2.29
CA GLU A 81 -9.37 15.82 3.16
C GLU A 81 -9.66 15.45 4.64
N THR A 82 -10.91 15.57 5.08
CA THR A 82 -11.29 15.21 6.45
C THR A 82 -11.18 13.73 6.69
N SER A 83 -11.63 12.90 5.74
CA SER A 83 -11.54 11.44 5.84
C SER A 83 -10.08 10.97 5.86
N GLU A 84 -9.22 11.56 5.03
CA GLU A 84 -7.78 11.28 5.03
C GLU A 84 -7.13 11.65 6.36
N GLN A 85 -7.46 12.82 6.91
CA GLN A 85 -6.92 13.28 8.19
C GLN A 85 -7.35 12.35 9.35
N LEU A 86 -8.61 11.93 9.38
CA LEU A 86 -9.10 10.99 10.38
C LEU A 86 -8.42 9.61 10.27
N PHE A 87 -8.19 9.14 9.05
CA PHE A 87 -7.45 7.92 8.82
C PHE A 87 -6.00 8.04 9.31
N TYR A 88 -5.32 9.13 8.97
CA TYR A 88 -3.96 9.43 9.44
C TYR A 88 -3.86 9.43 10.97
N GLU A 89 -4.71 10.17 11.66
CA GLU A 89 -4.68 10.24 13.13
C GLU A 89 -4.95 8.88 13.77
N GLY A 90 -5.93 8.14 13.25
CA GLY A 90 -6.25 6.80 13.70
C GLY A 90 -5.10 5.81 13.47
N LEU A 91 -4.49 5.82 12.30
CA LEU A 91 -3.36 4.97 11.97
C LEU A 91 -2.14 5.31 12.84
N LYS A 92 -1.79 6.60 12.96
CA LYS A 92 -0.70 7.07 13.83
C LYS A 92 -0.85 6.59 15.26
N TYR A 93 -2.07 6.69 15.80
CA TYR A 93 -2.36 6.18 17.15
C TYR A 93 -2.13 4.68 17.23
N ARG A 94 -2.65 3.88 16.27
CA ARG A 94 -2.48 2.41 16.27
C ARG A 94 -1.01 2.03 16.14
N LEU A 95 -0.27 2.62 15.23
CA LEU A 95 1.17 2.39 15.05
C LEU A 95 1.96 2.66 16.36
N SER A 96 1.53 3.61 17.17
CA SER A 96 2.16 3.90 18.47
C SER A 96 1.88 2.84 19.56
N LYS A 97 0.97 1.89 19.32
CA LYS A 97 0.50 0.89 20.31
C LYS A 97 0.89 -0.54 19.96
N VAL A 98 1.32 -0.79 18.73
CA VAL A 98 1.71 -2.12 18.27
C VAL A 98 3.23 -2.19 18.06
N ALA A 99 3.76 -3.41 17.97
CA ALA A 99 5.15 -3.61 17.55
C ALA A 99 5.34 -3.09 16.12
N PRO A 100 6.54 -2.59 15.77
CA PRO A 100 6.83 -2.13 14.41
C PRO A 100 6.55 -3.20 13.35
N TYR A 101 6.16 -2.75 12.16
CA TYR A 101 6.03 -3.61 10.99
C TYR A 101 7.37 -3.71 10.25
N ASP A 102 7.63 -4.88 9.68
CA ASP A 102 8.83 -5.15 8.87
C ASP A 102 8.65 -4.66 7.43
N VAL A 103 7.40 -4.63 6.94
CA VAL A 103 7.03 -4.14 5.63
C VAL A 103 5.59 -3.64 5.62
N ILE A 104 5.31 -2.66 4.78
CA ILE A 104 3.96 -2.17 4.52
C ILE A 104 3.62 -2.42 3.06
N ILE A 105 2.47 -3.03 2.81
CA ILE A 105 1.90 -3.20 1.48
C ILE A 105 0.83 -2.13 1.27
N LEU A 106 0.87 -1.46 0.13
CA LEU A 106 -0.02 -0.35 -0.23
C LEU A 106 -0.86 -0.77 -1.43
N GLY A 107 -2.16 -0.92 -1.24
CA GLY A 107 -3.10 -1.28 -2.29
C GLY A 107 -3.71 -0.06 -2.95
N ASP A 108 -3.47 0.10 -4.25
CA ASP A 108 -3.99 1.15 -5.12
C ASP A 108 -3.45 2.57 -4.88
N ASP A 109 -3.85 3.52 -5.73
CA ASP A 109 -3.30 4.88 -5.82
C ASP A 109 -3.45 5.72 -4.54
N ALA A 110 -4.59 5.63 -3.85
CA ALA A 110 -4.82 6.47 -2.68
C ALA A 110 -3.92 6.07 -1.50
N ALA A 111 -3.66 4.77 -1.32
CA ALA A 111 -2.73 4.27 -0.30
C ALA A 111 -1.29 4.71 -0.61
N LEU A 112 -0.89 4.69 -1.89
CA LEU A 112 0.43 5.17 -2.29
C LEU A 112 0.60 6.68 -2.09
N LEU A 113 -0.41 7.49 -2.45
CA LEU A 113 -0.41 8.94 -2.20
C LEU A 113 -0.38 9.27 -0.71
N PHE A 114 -1.15 8.53 0.09
CA PHE A 114 -1.11 8.65 1.54
C PHE A 114 0.28 8.35 2.09
N ALA A 115 0.90 7.27 1.63
CA ALA A 115 2.24 6.90 2.04
C ALA A 115 3.29 7.94 1.60
N GLN A 116 3.17 8.53 0.41
CA GLN A 116 4.03 9.64 -0.05
C GLN A 116 3.92 10.84 0.91
N LYS A 117 2.69 11.26 1.22
CA LYS A 117 2.44 12.44 2.07
C LYS A 117 2.97 12.28 3.49
N TYR A 118 2.87 11.08 4.05
CA TYR A 118 3.21 10.81 5.45
C TYR A 118 4.44 9.91 5.61
N ARG A 119 5.27 9.76 4.56
CA ARG A 119 6.46 8.88 4.52
C ARG A 119 7.33 9.07 5.74
N GLU A 120 7.81 10.29 5.93
CA GLU A 120 8.77 10.64 7.00
C GLU A 120 8.19 10.48 8.41
N GLU A 121 6.88 10.67 8.54
CA GLU A 121 6.25 10.71 9.86
C GLU A 121 5.77 9.35 10.34
N LEU A 122 5.24 8.52 9.43
CA LEU A 122 4.63 7.24 9.78
C LEU A 122 5.50 6.04 9.40
N PHE A 123 6.30 6.15 8.33
CA PHE A 123 6.87 4.98 7.68
C PHE A 123 8.38 5.08 7.40
N ALA A 124 9.09 6.14 7.85
CA ALA A 124 10.44 6.54 7.44
C ALA A 124 11.41 5.39 7.08
N GLU A 125 11.62 4.46 8.00
CA GLU A 125 12.59 3.38 7.86
C GLU A 125 11.96 2.04 7.43
N ILE A 126 10.64 2.02 7.16
CA ILE A 126 9.92 0.79 6.85
C ILE A 126 9.89 0.61 5.33
N PRO A 127 10.28 -0.55 4.79
CA PRO A 127 10.08 -0.89 3.38
C PRO A 127 8.61 -0.82 2.97
N LEU A 128 8.33 -0.22 1.80
CA LEU A 128 7.00 -0.14 1.23
C LEU A 128 6.93 -0.94 -0.06
N VAL A 129 5.87 -1.70 -0.23
CA VAL A 129 5.56 -2.42 -1.47
C VAL A 129 4.18 -1.99 -1.95
N TYR A 130 4.10 -1.33 -3.09
CA TYR A 130 2.81 -0.95 -3.66
C TYR A 130 2.33 -1.98 -4.71
N GLU A 131 1.01 -2.09 -4.85
CA GLU A 131 0.38 -2.93 -5.86
C GLU A 131 -0.92 -2.31 -6.37
N GLY A 132 -1.34 -2.66 -7.61
CA GLY A 132 -2.56 -2.14 -8.20
C GLY A 132 -2.53 -0.64 -8.56
N VAL A 133 -1.36 0.00 -8.55
CA VAL A 133 -1.21 1.44 -8.77
C VAL A 133 -1.35 1.76 -10.25
N ASN A 134 -2.28 2.66 -10.60
CA ASN A 134 -2.52 3.12 -11.97
C ASN A 134 -1.72 4.39 -12.31
N ASN A 135 -1.29 5.17 -11.32
CA ASN A 135 -0.45 6.34 -11.49
C ASN A 135 1.02 5.93 -11.69
N GLU A 136 1.39 5.64 -12.95
CA GLU A 136 2.75 5.19 -13.30
C GLU A 136 3.80 6.21 -12.85
N GLN A 137 3.54 7.51 -13.00
CA GLN A 137 4.50 8.56 -12.64
C GLN A 137 4.78 8.57 -11.14
N LEU A 138 3.73 8.56 -10.32
CA LEU A 138 3.86 8.49 -8.86
C LEU A 138 4.63 7.25 -8.43
N ALA A 139 4.30 6.08 -9.03
CA ALA A 139 4.96 4.82 -8.74
C ALA A 139 6.47 4.88 -9.02
N TYR A 140 6.88 5.47 -10.16
CA TYR A 140 8.31 5.65 -10.49
C TYR A 140 9.00 6.65 -9.56
N GLU A 141 8.38 7.79 -9.27
CA GLU A 141 8.93 8.79 -8.33
C GLU A 141 9.15 8.19 -6.94
N MET A 142 8.16 7.44 -6.43
CA MET A 142 8.29 6.76 -5.14
C MET A 142 9.40 5.69 -5.14
N SER A 143 9.59 5.00 -6.25
CA SER A 143 10.62 3.95 -6.39
C SER A 143 12.06 4.49 -6.51
N GLU A 144 12.26 5.81 -6.50
CA GLU A 144 13.58 6.41 -6.32
C GLU A 144 14.11 6.19 -4.88
N ASP A 145 13.23 6.02 -3.90
CA ASP A 145 13.59 5.55 -2.55
C ASP A 145 13.93 4.05 -2.60
N PRO A 146 15.17 3.63 -2.20
CA PRO A 146 15.56 2.23 -2.24
C PRO A 146 14.74 1.30 -1.33
N LEU A 147 13.95 1.86 -0.41
CA LEU A 147 13.02 1.13 0.44
C LEU A 147 11.62 1.00 -0.16
N ILE A 148 11.39 1.50 -1.38
CA ILE A 148 10.06 1.47 -2.02
C ILE A 148 10.14 0.73 -3.35
N THR A 149 9.26 -0.25 -3.53
CA THR A 149 9.11 -1.00 -4.78
C THR A 149 7.66 -1.44 -4.95
N GLY A 150 7.30 -1.97 -6.11
CA GLY A 150 5.95 -2.50 -6.28
C GLY A 150 5.59 -2.89 -7.70
N VAL A 151 4.30 -3.07 -7.92
CA VAL A 151 3.71 -3.49 -9.19
C VAL A 151 2.69 -2.46 -9.66
N ILE A 152 2.90 -1.96 -10.88
CA ILE A 152 2.00 -1.01 -11.54
C ILE A 152 0.90 -1.80 -12.26
N GLU A 153 -0.35 -1.36 -12.10
CA GLU A 153 -1.46 -1.82 -12.93
C GLU A 153 -1.55 -0.95 -14.19
N LYS A 154 -1.04 -1.48 -15.29
CA LYS A 154 -1.04 -0.74 -16.55
C LYS A 154 -2.40 -0.82 -17.25
N LEU A 155 -3.09 0.30 -17.31
CA LEU A 155 -4.36 0.40 -18.02
C LEU A 155 -4.17 0.31 -19.52
N SER A 156 -5.06 -0.44 -20.18
CA SER A 156 -5.02 -0.64 -21.63
C SER A 156 -5.98 0.29 -22.38
N VAL A 157 -6.10 1.57 -21.98
CA VAL A 157 -7.08 2.53 -22.54
C VAL A 157 -6.95 2.61 -24.07
N GLU A 158 -5.75 2.90 -24.58
CA GLU A 158 -5.49 3.00 -26.02
C GLU A 158 -5.86 1.71 -26.77
N LYS A 159 -5.44 0.55 -26.23
CA LYS A 159 -5.73 -0.75 -26.85
C LYS A 159 -7.23 -1.05 -26.87
N ASN A 160 -7.95 -0.65 -25.84
CA ASN A 160 -9.41 -0.80 -25.78
C ASN A 160 -10.11 0.07 -26.84
N ILE A 161 -9.64 1.30 -27.07
CA ILE A 161 -10.16 2.17 -28.15
C ILE A 161 -9.87 1.56 -29.51
N VAL A 162 -8.66 1.06 -29.77
CA VAL A 162 -8.31 0.37 -31.03
C VAL A 162 -9.20 -0.86 -31.22
N PHE A 163 -9.40 -1.65 -30.18
CA PHE A 163 -10.27 -2.83 -30.26
C PHE A 163 -11.72 -2.46 -30.53
N ALA A 164 -12.25 -1.44 -29.84
CA ALA A 164 -13.61 -0.94 -30.08
C ALA A 164 -13.81 -0.45 -31.51
N LYS A 165 -12.82 0.24 -32.09
CA LYS A 165 -12.85 0.66 -33.50
C LYS A 165 -12.81 -0.52 -34.48
N THR A 166 -12.17 -1.62 -34.11
CA THR A 166 -12.21 -2.85 -34.92
C THR A 166 -13.60 -3.45 -34.97
N LEU A 167 -14.35 -3.38 -33.86
CA LEU A 167 -15.73 -3.87 -33.78
C LEU A 167 -16.75 -2.88 -34.38
N LEU A 168 -16.50 -1.58 -34.24
CA LEU A 168 -17.37 -0.48 -34.66
C LEU A 168 -16.57 0.54 -35.48
N PRO A 169 -16.24 0.25 -36.75
CA PRO A 169 -15.36 1.10 -37.58
C PRO A 169 -15.90 2.53 -37.79
N ASP A 170 -17.21 2.68 -37.80
CA ASP A 170 -17.91 3.96 -38.03
C ASP A 170 -18.12 4.78 -36.74
N ALA A 171 -17.69 4.29 -35.60
CA ALA A 171 -17.77 5.04 -34.35
C ALA A 171 -17.04 6.38 -34.46
N LYS A 172 -17.71 7.46 -34.04
CA LYS A 172 -17.18 8.84 -34.00
C LYS A 172 -17.00 9.37 -32.59
N LYS A 173 -17.46 8.64 -31.60
CA LYS A 173 -17.44 9.07 -30.21
C LYS A 173 -17.06 7.92 -29.30
N VAL A 174 -16.20 8.25 -28.32
CA VAL A 174 -15.88 7.37 -27.20
C VAL A 174 -16.25 8.09 -25.90
N VAL A 175 -16.86 7.35 -24.95
CA VAL A 175 -17.33 7.90 -23.69
C VAL A 175 -16.74 7.07 -22.57
N ALA A 176 -16.06 7.71 -21.63
CA ALA A 176 -15.64 7.07 -20.38
C ALA A 176 -16.70 7.33 -19.29
N ILE A 177 -16.95 6.34 -18.45
CA ILE A 177 -17.74 6.48 -17.23
C ILE A 177 -16.74 6.41 -16.08
N LEU A 178 -16.59 7.51 -15.34
CA LEU A 178 -15.54 7.69 -14.34
C LEU A 178 -16.13 8.24 -13.04
N ASP A 179 -15.47 7.99 -11.94
CA ASP A 179 -15.77 8.60 -10.63
C ASP A 179 -14.71 9.68 -10.27
N ASP A 180 -14.91 10.38 -9.15
CA ASP A 180 -14.00 11.41 -8.64
C ASP A 180 -12.99 10.85 -7.61
N SER A 181 -12.83 9.53 -7.52
CA SER A 181 -11.78 8.91 -6.71
C SER A 181 -10.39 9.27 -7.24
N VAL A 182 -9.36 9.01 -6.45
CA VAL A 182 -7.95 9.19 -6.87
C VAL A 182 -7.68 8.41 -8.16
N THR A 183 -8.04 7.13 -8.20
CA THR A 183 -7.90 6.27 -9.38
C THR A 183 -8.72 6.78 -10.56
N GLY A 184 -9.98 7.22 -10.33
CA GLY A 184 -10.83 7.78 -11.38
C GLY A 184 -10.21 9.01 -12.06
N ARG A 185 -9.57 9.90 -11.30
CA ARG A 185 -8.84 11.05 -11.84
C ARG A 185 -7.64 10.61 -12.68
N THR A 186 -6.85 9.65 -12.21
CA THR A 186 -5.71 9.10 -12.96
C THR A 186 -6.16 8.47 -14.29
N ILE A 187 -7.25 7.71 -14.27
CA ILE A 187 -7.82 7.10 -15.49
C ILE A 187 -8.33 8.18 -16.45
N ARG A 188 -8.98 9.24 -15.94
CA ARG A 188 -9.44 10.38 -16.74
C ARG A 188 -8.30 11.02 -17.51
N GLU A 189 -7.18 11.29 -16.88
CA GLU A 189 -6.00 11.87 -17.53
C GLU A 189 -5.48 10.96 -18.65
N GLN A 190 -5.34 9.66 -18.40
CA GLN A 190 -4.90 8.69 -19.41
C GLN A 190 -5.90 8.56 -20.56
N PHE A 191 -7.20 8.63 -20.30
CA PHE A 191 -8.25 8.56 -21.31
C PHE A 191 -8.18 9.77 -22.25
N PHE A 192 -8.16 10.99 -21.70
CA PHE A 192 -8.10 12.19 -22.52
C PHE A 192 -6.74 12.37 -23.21
N ALA A 193 -5.64 11.86 -22.67
CA ALA A 193 -4.36 11.82 -23.37
C ALA A 193 -4.40 11.01 -24.68
N CYS A 194 -5.39 10.12 -24.85
CA CYS A 194 -5.59 9.41 -26.10
C CYS A 194 -6.18 10.28 -27.24
N GLU A 195 -6.74 11.46 -26.97
CA GLU A 195 -7.33 12.35 -28.01
C GLU A 195 -6.33 12.66 -29.12
N GLU A 196 -5.08 12.92 -28.78
CA GLU A 196 -4.04 13.21 -29.75
C GLU A 196 -3.76 12.05 -30.72
N LYS A 197 -4.00 10.80 -30.26
CA LYS A 197 -3.77 9.57 -31.03
C LYS A 197 -4.95 9.20 -31.92
N PHE A 198 -6.15 9.70 -31.59
CA PHE A 198 -7.40 9.38 -32.30
C PHE A 198 -8.16 10.66 -32.69
N PRO A 199 -7.59 11.53 -33.54
CA PRO A 199 -8.18 12.85 -33.89
C PRO A 199 -9.53 12.73 -34.62
N GLU A 200 -9.89 11.56 -35.12
CA GLU A 200 -11.18 11.28 -35.75
C GLU A 200 -12.30 10.96 -34.77
N LEU A 201 -11.98 10.78 -33.47
CA LEU A 201 -12.94 10.48 -32.42
C LEU A 201 -13.19 11.72 -31.55
N THR A 202 -14.42 11.85 -31.07
CA THR A 202 -14.78 12.79 -30.01
C THR A 202 -14.75 12.07 -28.67
N PHE A 203 -13.95 12.58 -27.75
CA PHE A 203 -13.88 12.06 -26.38
C PHE A 203 -14.84 12.82 -25.47
N SER A 204 -15.47 12.11 -24.56
CA SER A 204 -16.32 12.69 -23.54
C SER A 204 -16.38 11.77 -22.32
N GLU A 205 -16.82 12.30 -21.20
CA GLU A 205 -17.01 11.52 -19.98
C GLU A 205 -18.42 11.66 -19.42
N ILE A 206 -18.78 10.70 -18.58
CA ILE A 206 -19.91 10.75 -17.67
C ILE A 206 -19.30 10.59 -16.27
N ASN A 207 -19.47 11.60 -15.41
CA ASN A 207 -19.04 11.53 -14.03
C ASN A 207 -20.07 10.78 -13.19
N ALA A 208 -19.75 9.54 -12.82
CA ALA A 208 -20.66 8.69 -12.03
C ALA A 208 -20.87 9.24 -10.60
N SER A 209 -19.94 10.03 -10.06
CA SER A 209 -20.08 10.64 -8.74
C SER A 209 -21.17 11.71 -8.69
N GLU A 210 -21.51 12.31 -9.84
CA GLU A 210 -22.57 13.33 -9.95
C GLU A 210 -23.96 12.73 -10.21
N LEU A 211 -24.01 11.43 -10.53
CA LEU A 211 -25.25 10.73 -10.88
C LEU A 211 -25.87 10.07 -9.64
N GLY A 212 -27.19 10.24 -9.47
CA GLY A 212 -27.95 9.43 -8.52
C GLY A 212 -28.13 7.99 -9.06
N THR A 213 -28.35 7.02 -8.19
CA THR A 213 -28.53 5.60 -8.53
C THR A 213 -29.55 5.38 -9.65
N VAL A 214 -30.62 6.16 -9.69
CA VAL A 214 -31.69 6.08 -10.72
C VAL A 214 -31.22 6.55 -12.12
N GLN A 215 -30.11 7.27 -12.21
CA GLN A 215 -29.60 7.79 -13.49
C GLN A 215 -28.56 6.86 -14.13
N LEU A 216 -28.11 5.83 -13.36
CA LEU A 216 -27.16 4.82 -13.83
C LEU A 216 -27.86 3.54 -14.33
N GLU A 217 -29.17 3.38 -14.09
CA GLU A 217 -30.03 2.30 -14.63
C GLU A 217 -30.52 2.69 -16.04
#